data_5cfe11e04cf03eef63a94d18827ffca3
#
_entry.id   5cfe11e04cf03eef63a94d18827ffca3
#
_cell.length_a   1.000
_cell.length_b   1.000
_cell.length_c   1.000
_cell.angle_alpha   90.00
_cell.angle_beta   90.00
_cell.angle_gamma   90.00
#
_symmetry.space_group_name_H-M   'P 1'
#
loop_
_entity.id
_entity.type
_entity.pdbx_description
1 polymer ?
#
loop_
_entity_poly.entity_id
_entity_poly.type
_entity_poly.pdbx_seq_one_letter_code
_entity_poly.pdbx_strand_id
1 'polypeptide(L)'
;CTIFYTAPTAIRSLIKAADSDAAVHPKNSDLSSLRLLGTVGEPINPEAWMWYHRNVGGERCPIVDTFWQTENGGHVIAPMPGATPLVPGSCTLPLPGIMAAIVDETGHELPNGAGGLLVVTKPWPSMIRTIWGDPERFKKSYFPAELGGQTYLAGDGAVRSEDRGYFRITGRIDDVLNVSGHRMGTMEIESALVAKTDLVAEAAVVGRPDDLTGEAICAFVVLKRSRPTGEEARQIAKELRDWVAKEIGPIAKPKDIRFGDNLPKTRSGKIMRRLLRSIAKGEAITQDTSTLENPAILDQLAETN
;
A
#
# COMPACT_ATOMS: atom_id res chain seq x y z
N CYS A 1 8.09 -3.71 -26.30
CA CYS A 1 7.15 -3.07 -25.36
C CYS A 1 7.48 -1.59 -25.24
N THR A 2 6.48 -0.71 -25.32
CA THR A 2 6.69 0.75 -25.23
C THR A 2 6.15 1.37 -23.96
N ILE A 3 5.25 0.66 -23.30
CA ILE A 3 4.65 1.04 -22.01
C ILE A 3 4.73 -0.18 -21.11
N PHE A 4 5.26 0.02 -19.89
CA PHE A 4 5.30 -1.02 -18.87
C PHE A 4 4.51 -0.56 -17.65
N TYR A 5 3.37 -1.21 -17.41
CA TYR A 5 2.41 -0.90 -16.36
C TYR A 5 2.24 -2.11 -15.45
N THR A 6 2.60 -2.00 -14.18
CA THR A 6 2.66 -3.13 -13.26
C THR A 6 2.39 -2.73 -11.81
N ALA A 7 2.28 -3.71 -10.92
CA ALA A 7 2.07 -3.47 -9.50
C ALA A 7 3.39 -3.20 -8.75
N PRO A 8 3.40 -2.35 -7.71
CA PRO A 8 4.56 -2.15 -6.84
C PRO A 8 5.14 -3.43 -6.25
N THR A 9 4.31 -4.41 -5.94
CA THR A 9 4.77 -5.75 -5.52
C THR A 9 5.65 -6.43 -6.57
N ALA A 10 5.31 -6.34 -7.85
CA ALA A 10 6.15 -6.89 -8.93
C ALA A 10 7.49 -6.13 -9.02
N ILE A 11 7.48 -4.82 -8.84
CA ILE A 11 8.71 -4.01 -8.81
C ILE A 11 9.61 -4.43 -7.65
N ARG A 12 9.05 -4.60 -6.43
CA ARG A 12 9.81 -5.09 -5.27
C ARG A 12 10.40 -6.49 -5.51
N SER A 13 9.67 -7.36 -6.20
CA SER A 13 10.18 -8.69 -6.59
C SER A 13 11.35 -8.59 -7.59
N LEU A 14 11.28 -7.64 -8.53
CA LEU A 14 12.40 -7.37 -9.45
C LEU A 14 13.62 -6.80 -8.71
N ILE A 15 13.42 -5.91 -7.75
CA ILE A 15 14.50 -5.40 -6.88
C ILE A 15 15.17 -6.58 -6.17
N LYS A 16 14.39 -7.42 -5.49
CA LYS A 16 14.92 -8.60 -4.77
C LYS A 16 15.69 -9.53 -5.68
N ALA A 17 15.16 -9.81 -6.86
CA ALA A 17 15.83 -10.67 -7.85
C ALA A 17 17.15 -10.06 -8.34
N ALA A 18 17.16 -8.77 -8.67
CA ALA A 18 18.35 -8.05 -9.12
C ALA A 18 19.45 -7.96 -8.05
N ASP A 19 19.05 -7.85 -6.77
CA ASP A 19 19.99 -7.87 -5.63
C ASP A 19 20.58 -9.27 -5.40
N SER A 20 19.82 -10.32 -5.70
CA SER A 20 20.24 -11.71 -5.50
C SER A 20 21.08 -12.25 -6.65
N ASP A 21 20.79 -11.83 -7.89
CA ASP A 21 21.47 -12.25 -9.10
C ASP A 21 21.62 -11.07 -10.07
N ALA A 22 22.87 -10.61 -10.19
CA ALA A 22 23.19 -9.50 -11.09
C ALA A 22 22.88 -9.80 -12.57
N ALA A 23 22.78 -11.07 -12.98
CA ALA A 23 22.49 -11.45 -14.36
C ALA A 23 21.04 -11.10 -14.77
N VAL A 24 20.09 -11.11 -13.82
CA VAL A 24 18.68 -10.78 -14.08
C VAL A 24 18.36 -9.29 -13.86
N HIS A 25 19.36 -8.47 -13.57
CA HIS A 25 19.16 -7.05 -13.37
C HIS A 25 18.65 -6.38 -14.66
N PRO A 26 17.61 -5.51 -14.62
CA PRO A 26 17.02 -4.88 -15.82
C PRO A 26 18.02 -4.14 -16.71
N LYS A 27 19.10 -3.59 -16.15
CA LYS A 27 20.17 -2.93 -16.92
C LYS A 27 20.87 -3.82 -17.95
N ASN A 28 20.74 -5.15 -17.80
CA ASN A 28 21.31 -6.12 -18.75
C ASN A 28 20.39 -6.40 -19.95
N SER A 29 19.19 -5.80 -19.97
CA SER A 29 18.21 -5.96 -21.05
C SER A 29 18.11 -4.68 -21.88
N ASP A 30 17.81 -4.81 -23.18
CA ASP A 30 17.49 -3.65 -24.01
C ASP A 30 16.07 -3.15 -23.71
N LEU A 31 15.98 -2.08 -22.95
CA LEU A 31 14.74 -1.40 -22.59
C LEU A 31 14.56 -0.05 -23.35
N SER A 32 15.32 0.17 -24.41
CA SER A 32 15.33 1.43 -25.19
C SER A 32 13.97 1.76 -25.81
N SER A 33 13.15 0.76 -26.10
CA SER A 33 11.80 0.93 -26.64
C SER A 33 10.77 1.44 -25.62
N LEU A 34 11.05 1.37 -24.31
CA LEU A 34 10.16 1.91 -23.30
C LEU A 34 10.10 3.42 -23.36
N ARG A 35 8.89 3.97 -23.28
CA ARG A 35 8.60 5.40 -23.27
C ARG A 35 7.86 5.84 -22.02
N LEU A 36 7.11 4.94 -21.40
CA LEU A 36 6.25 5.19 -20.25
C LEU A 36 6.28 4.02 -19.31
N LEU A 37 6.36 4.32 -18.03
CA LEU A 37 6.16 3.38 -16.94
C LEU A 37 4.87 3.73 -16.19
N GLY A 38 4.30 2.76 -15.48
CA GLY A 38 3.15 3.03 -14.62
C GLY A 38 3.05 2.04 -13.48
N THR A 39 2.35 2.45 -12.44
CA THR A 39 2.09 1.67 -11.23
C THR A 39 0.61 1.61 -10.89
N VAL A 40 0.17 0.47 -10.35
CA VAL A 40 -1.24 0.19 -10.09
C VAL A 40 -1.44 -0.83 -8.98
N GLY A 41 -2.59 -0.77 -8.34
CA GLY A 41 -3.12 -1.81 -7.45
C GLY A 41 -2.79 -1.63 -5.97
N GLU A 42 -1.72 -0.93 -5.66
CA GLU A 42 -1.33 -0.51 -4.31
C GLU A 42 -0.47 0.76 -4.38
N PRO A 43 -0.38 1.55 -3.30
CA PRO A 43 0.57 2.66 -3.25
C PRO A 43 2.00 2.17 -3.39
N ILE A 44 2.82 2.91 -4.15
CA ILE A 44 4.25 2.63 -4.29
C ILE A 44 5.06 3.50 -3.32
N ASN A 45 6.00 2.90 -2.62
CA ASN A 45 6.92 3.67 -1.79
C ASN A 45 7.97 4.39 -2.65
N PRO A 46 8.49 5.55 -2.18
CA PRO A 46 9.42 6.37 -2.96
C PRO A 46 10.68 5.64 -3.42
N GLU A 47 11.24 4.73 -2.61
CA GLU A 47 12.46 3.98 -2.93
C GLU A 47 12.23 3.03 -4.12
N ALA A 48 11.14 2.27 -4.10
CA ALA A 48 10.78 1.37 -5.21
C ALA A 48 10.44 2.18 -6.46
N TRP A 49 9.78 3.33 -6.33
CA TRP A 49 9.51 4.26 -7.43
C TRP A 49 10.81 4.76 -8.08
N MET A 50 11.78 5.21 -7.26
CA MET A 50 13.07 5.68 -7.74
C MET A 50 13.90 4.57 -8.38
N TRP A 51 13.88 3.36 -7.79
CA TRP A 51 14.54 2.20 -8.39
C TRP A 51 13.94 1.86 -9.77
N TYR A 52 12.61 1.86 -9.87
CA TYR A 52 11.88 1.62 -11.12
C TYR A 52 12.22 2.66 -12.18
N HIS A 53 12.24 3.93 -11.80
CA HIS A 53 12.62 5.03 -12.68
C HIS A 53 14.04 4.87 -13.23
N ARG A 54 15.00 4.56 -12.36
CA ARG A 54 16.42 4.45 -12.74
C ARG A 54 16.71 3.18 -13.54
N ASN A 55 16.31 2.03 -13.02
CA ASN A 55 16.78 0.74 -13.53
C ASN A 55 15.92 0.15 -14.66
N VAL A 56 14.66 0.52 -14.73
CA VAL A 56 13.76 0.11 -15.81
C VAL A 56 13.49 1.26 -16.77
N GLY A 57 13.25 2.45 -16.25
CA GLY A 57 12.96 3.66 -17.03
C GLY A 57 14.17 4.34 -17.64
N GLY A 58 15.39 3.98 -17.20
CA GLY A 58 16.64 4.62 -17.65
C GLY A 58 16.67 6.12 -17.41
N GLU A 59 16.04 6.58 -16.35
CA GLU A 59 15.88 8.01 -15.93
C GLU A 59 15.19 8.90 -16.98
N ARG A 60 14.67 8.33 -18.07
CA ARG A 60 14.00 9.05 -19.17
C ARG A 60 12.50 8.81 -19.24
N CYS A 61 12.02 7.63 -18.79
CA CYS A 61 10.61 7.30 -18.83
C CYS A 61 9.88 7.91 -17.63
N PRO A 62 8.83 8.72 -17.85
CA PRO A 62 7.97 9.14 -16.74
C PRO A 62 7.24 7.93 -16.12
N ILE A 63 6.94 8.02 -14.83
CA ILE A 63 6.11 7.02 -14.12
C ILE A 63 4.75 7.61 -13.85
N VAL A 64 3.71 6.98 -14.36
CA VAL A 64 2.32 7.30 -14.06
C VAL A 64 1.86 6.42 -12.90
N ASP A 65 1.90 6.97 -11.70
CA ASP A 65 1.36 6.34 -10.51
C ASP A 65 -0.14 6.57 -10.47
N THR A 66 -0.93 5.50 -10.60
CA THR A 66 -2.36 5.60 -10.83
C THR A 66 -3.16 5.19 -9.61
N PHE A 67 -4.14 6.00 -9.24
CA PHE A 67 -5.19 5.59 -8.32
C PHE A 67 -6.49 5.36 -9.07
N TRP A 68 -7.02 4.17 -8.92
CA TRP A 68 -8.33 3.77 -9.38
C TRP A 68 -8.81 2.50 -8.66
N GLN A 69 -10.07 2.22 -8.80
CA GLN A 69 -10.73 1.03 -8.25
C GLN A 69 -11.62 0.43 -9.34
N THR A 70 -11.99 -0.84 -9.22
CA THR A 70 -12.98 -1.48 -10.09
C THR A 70 -14.25 -0.64 -10.16
N GLU A 71 -14.64 -0.08 -9.04
CA GLU A 71 -15.81 0.76 -8.83
C GLU A 71 -15.75 2.11 -9.56
N ASN A 72 -14.56 2.57 -9.88
CA ASN A 72 -14.36 3.82 -10.62
C ASN A 72 -14.47 3.61 -12.15
N GLY A 73 -14.31 2.37 -12.63
CA GLY A 73 -14.32 2.03 -14.05
C GLY A 73 -13.07 2.48 -14.83
N GLY A 74 -12.12 3.13 -14.18
CA GLY A 74 -10.87 3.63 -14.75
C GLY A 74 -10.11 4.54 -13.80
N HIS A 75 -9.03 5.15 -14.29
CA HIS A 75 -8.21 6.05 -13.48
C HIS A 75 -8.98 7.29 -13.04
N VAL A 76 -8.83 7.68 -11.79
CA VAL A 76 -9.44 8.90 -11.23
C VAL A 76 -8.40 9.91 -10.76
N ILE A 77 -7.24 9.44 -10.26
CA ILE A 77 -6.13 10.32 -9.89
C ILE A 77 -4.86 9.75 -10.52
N ALA A 78 -4.17 10.54 -11.33
CA ALA A 78 -2.92 10.15 -11.97
C ALA A 78 -2.21 11.36 -12.57
N PRO A 79 -0.87 11.39 -12.62
CA PRO A 79 -0.15 12.44 -13.35
C PRO A 79 -0.37 12.30 -14.85
N MET A 80 -0.44 13.42 -15.53
CA MET A 80 -0.40 13.47 -17.00
C MET A 80 1.05 13.69 -17.45
N PRO A 81 1.69 12.70 -18.13
CA PRO A 81 3.08 12.82 -18.58
C PRO A 81 3.30 14.08 -19.43
N GLY A 82 4.37 14.81 -19.10
CA GLY A 82 4.70 16.08 -19.77
C GLY A 82 3.93 17.30 -19.29
N ALA A 83 2.86 17.13 -18.51
CA ALA A 83 2.06 18.24 -17.96
C ALA A 83 2.12 18.33 -16.44
N THR A 84 2.19 17.18 -15.75
CA THR A 84 2.21 17.12 -14.27
C THR A 84 3.61 16.76 -13.80
N PRO A 85 4.28 17.60 -12.96
CA PRO A 85 5.51 17.20 -12.29
C PRO A 85 5.31 15.95 -11.45
N LEU A 86 6.16 14.94 -11.66
CA LEU A 86 6.08 13.66 -10.97
C LEU A 86 6.68 13.75 -9.57
N VAL A 87 6.04 13.09 -8.63
CA VAL A 87 6.50 12.99 -7.24
C VAL A 87 6.49 11.51 -6.82
N PRO A 88 7.63 10.95 -6.42
CA PRO A 88 7.70 9.57 -5.97
C PRO A 88 6.67 9.23 -4.88
N GLY A 89 5.86 8.18 -5.12
CA GLY A 89 4.81 7.74 -4.19
C GLY A 89 3.54 8.60 -4.17
N SER A 90 3.36 9.49 -5.16
CA SER A 90 2.16 10.33 -5.29
C SER A 90 1.45 10.08 -6.62
N CYS A 91 0.15 9.84 -6.57
CA CYS A 91 -0.71 9.82 -7.76
C CYS A 91 -1.09 11.21 -8.27
N THR A 92 -0.62 12.26 -7.61
CA THR A 92 -0.66 13.68 -7.97
C THR A 92 -2.07 14.30 -8.02
N LEU A 93 -2.64 14.55 -9.19
CA LEU A 93 -3.86 15.33 -9.36
C LEU A 93 -5.01 14.45 -9.89
N PRO A 94 -6.25 14.77 -9.49
CA PRO A 94 -7.43 14.19 -10.15
C PRO A 94 -7.42 14.46 -11.65
N LEU A 95 -7.85 13.47 -12.43
CA LEU A 95 -8.01 13.63 -13.87
C LEU A 95 -9.13 14.64 -14.18
N PRO A 96 -9.11 15.29 -15.34
CA PRO A 96 -10.13 16.24 -15.74
C PRO A 96 -11.54 15.68 -15.60
N GLY A 97 -12.42 16.41 -14.89
CA GLY A 97 -13.79 15.99 -14.59
C GLY A 97 -13.97 15.22 -13.30
N ILE A 98 -12.90 14.81 -12.63
CA ILE A 98 -12.95 14.15 -11.31
C ILE A 98 -12.77 15.21 -10.21
N MET A 99 -13.74 15.26 -9.29
CA MET A 99 -13.73 16.18 -8.14
C MET A 99 -13.39 15.42 -6.86
N ALA A 100 -12.12 15.06 -6.71
CA ALA A 100 -11.64 14.39 -5.50
C ALA A 100 -11.37 15.39 -4.37
N ALA A 101 -11.67 14.96 -3.14
CA ALA A 101 -11.40 15.72 -1.91
C ALA A 101 -10.94 14.78 -0.79
N ILE A 102 -10.35 15.35 0.23
CA ILE A 102 -10.04 14.65 1.49
C ILE A 102 -10.89 15.27 2.57
N VAL A 103 -11.66 14.43 3.26
CA VAL A 103 -12.62 14.87 4.27
C VAL A 103 -12.39 14.17 5.61
N ASP A 104 -12.90 14.78 6.68
CA ASP A 104 -13.02 14.12 7.98
C ASP A 104 -14.18 13.11 8.01
N GLU A 105 -14.43 12.48 9.15
CA GLU A 105 -15.49 11.48 9.34
C GLU A 105 -16.91 12.07 9.23
N THR A 106 -17.05 13.40 9.29
CA THR A 106 -18.31 14.13 9.18
C THR A 106 -18.54 14.71 7.78
N GLY A 107 -17.57 14.51 6.85
CA GLY A 107 -17.65 14.98 5.46
C GLY A 107 -17.14 16.41 5.24
N HIS A 108 -16.53 17.07 6.23
CA HIS A 108 -15.91 18.38 6.03
C HIS A 108 -14.55 18.24 5.36
N GLU A 109 -14.31 19.05 4.33
CA GLU A 109 -13.05 19.04 3.61
C GLU A 109 -11.89 19.51 4.49
N LEU A 110 -10.80 18.74 4.47
CA LEU A 110 -9.59 19.02 5.24
C LEU A 110 -8.60 19.87 4.43
N PRO A 111 -7.80 20.70 5.10
CA PRO A 111 -6.76 21.49 4.45
C PRO A 111 -5.64 20.60 3.89
N ASN A 112 -4.81 21.13 3.00
CA ASN A 112 -3.59 20.48 2.57
C ASN A 112 -2.69 20.17 3.77
N GLY A 113 -1.97 19.05 3.73
CA GLY A 113 -1.18 18.52 4.85
C GLY A 113 -1.96 17.60 5.79
N ALA A 114 -3.27 17.74 5.88
CA ALA A 114 -4.10 16.88 6.72
C ALA A 114 -4.47 15.57 5.99
N GLY A 115 -4.43 14.46 6.73
CA GLY A 115 -4.87 13.15 6.27
C GLY A 115 -6.33 12.88 6.62
N GLY A 116 -7.06 12.22 5.74
CA GLY A 116 -8.46 11.89 5.94
C GLY A 116 -8.99 10.87 4.95
N LEU A 117 -10.31 10.84 4.82
CA LEU A 117 -11.02 9.96 3.91
C LEU A 117 -10.97 10.50 2.48
N LEU A 118 -10.56 9.67 1.52
CA LEU A 118 -10.64 10.03 0.11
C LEU A 118 -12.06 9.88 -0.41
N VAL A 119 -12.58 10.96 -0.95
CA VAL A 119 -13.92 11.00 -1.54
C VAL A 119 -13.91 11.60 -2.94
N VAL A 120 -14.94 11.28 -3.74
CA VAL A 120 -15.24 11.98 -4.99
C VAL A 120 -16.61 12.65 -4.83
N THR A 121 -16.62 13.99 -4.90
CA THR A 121 -17.77 14.80 -4.51
C THR A 121 -18.82 14.99 -5.60
N LYS A 122 -18.49 14.60 -6.83
CA LYS A 122 -19.42 14.66 -7.98
C LYS A 122 -19.39 13.37 -8.77
N PRO A 123 -20.53 12.92 -9.30
CA PRO A 123 -20.59 11.72 -10.16
C PRO A 123 -19.77 11.95 -11.44
N TRP A 124 -19.24 10.87 -11.99
CA TRP A 124 -18.52 10.84 -13.27
C TRP A 124 -19.02 9.66 -14.14
N PRO A 125 -18.76 9.67 -15.45
CA PRO A 125 -19.40 8.72 -16.37
C PRO A 125 -19.15 7.23 -16.09
N SER A 126 -17.96 6.86 -15.59
CA SER A 126 -17.57 5.46 -15.33
C SER A 126 -17.81 4.99 -13.89
N MET A 127 -18.44 5.82 -13.04
CA MET A 127 -18.75 5.46 -11.65
C MET A 127 -19.66 4.23 -11.59
N ILE A 128 -19.40 3.34 -10.63
CA ILE A 128 -20.28 2.21 -10.29
C ILE A 128 -21.72 2.70 -10.05
N ARG A 129 -22.69 1.96 -10.56
CA ARG A 129 -24.12 2.30 -10.44
C ARG A 129 -24.86 1.50 -9.37
N THR A 130 -24.40 0.29 -9.09
CA THR A 130 -24.97 -0.60 -8.08
C THR A 130 -24.07 -1.82 -7.85
N ILE A 131 -24.37 -2.59 -6.82
CA ILE A 131 -23.89 -3.97 -6.66
C ILE A 131 -25.03 -4.89 -7.06
N TRP A 132 -24.75 -5.86 -7.93
CA TRP A 132 -25.76 -6.82 -8.39
C TRP A 132 -26.39 -7.57 -7.22
N GLY A 133 -27.71 -7.49 -7.10
CA GLY A 133 -28.47 -8.15 -6.05
C GLY A 133 -28.38 -7.54 -4.65
N ASP A 134 -27.57 -6.47 -4.46
CA ASP A 134 -27.36 -5.85 -3.14
C ASP A 134 -27.23 -4.32 -3.19
N PRO A 135 -28.33 -3.62 -3.53
CA PRO A 135 -28.33 -2.15 -3.62
C PRO A 135 -28.15 -1.46 -2.27
N GLU A 136 -28.53 -2.09 -1.17
CA GLU A 136 -28.35 -1.50 0.17
C GLU A 136 -26.89 -1.51 0.58
N ARG A 137 -26.14 -2.57 0.29
CA ARG A 137 -24.70 -2.60 0.47
C ARG A 137 -24.01 -1.56 -0.40
N PHE A 138 -24.45 -1.37 -1.64
CA PHE A 138 -23.92 -0.32 -2.52
C PHE A 138 -24.02 1.05 -1.85
N LYS A 139 -25.21 1.44 -1.36
CA LYS A 139 -25.42 2.72 -0.69
C LYS A 139 -24.56 2.83 0.57
N LYS A 140 -24.60 1.82 1.45
CA LYS A 140 -23.88 1.83 2.71
C LYS A 140 -22.36 1.91 2.53
N SER A 141 -21.81 1.22 1.52
CA SER A 141 -20.35 1.15 1.32
C SER A 141 -19.78 2.37 0.60
N TYR A 142 -20.50 2.89 -0.38
CA TYR A 142 -19.97 3.93 -1.27
C TYR A 142 -20.63 5.30 -1.10
N PHE A 143 -21.78 5.37 -0.47
CA PHE A 143 -22.54 6.60 -0.22
C PHE A 143 -23.10 6.62 1.22
N PRO A 144 -22.21 6.50 2.23
CA PRO A 144 -22.65 6.40 3.61
C PRO A 144 -23.39 7.66 4.07
N ALA A 145 -24.39 7.47 4.91
CA ALA A 145 -25.24 8.56 5.42
C ALA A 145 -24.45 9.59 6.23
N GLU A 146 -23.39 9.15 6.90
CA GLU A 146 -22.46 9.97 7.68
C GLU A 146 -21.75 11.03 6.81
N LEU A 147 -21.57 10.76 5.52
CA LEU A 147 -21.02 11.69 4.53
C LEU A 147 -22.11 12.34 3.65
N GLY A 148 -23.35 12.39 4.15
CA GLY A 148 -24.50 13.01 3.46
C GLY A 148 -25.15 12.17 2.37
N GLY A 149 -24.72 10.92 2.15
CA GLY A 149 -25.34 9.98 1.23
C GLY A 149 -25.21 10.29 -0.27
N GLN A 150 -24.46 11.32 -0.65
CA GLN A 150 -24.28 11.75 -2.06
C GLN A 150 -22.81 11.78 -2.49
N THR A 151 -21.89 11.70 -1.56
CA THR A 151 -20.45 11.73 -1.80
C THR A 151 -19.92 10.30 -1.89
N TYR A 152 -19.21 9.98 -2.97
CA TYR A 152 -18.60 8.67 -3.16
C TYR A 152 -17.41 8.50 -2.23
N LEU A 153 -17.48 7.52 -1.34
CA LEU A 153 -16.38 7.13 -0.45
C LEU A 153 -15.53 6.05 -1.13
N ALA A 154 -14.27 6.37 -1.37
CA ALA A 154 -13.34 5.42 -1.98
C ALA A 154 -12.96 4.25 -1.05
N GLY A 155 -13.14 4.40 0.27
CA GLY A 155 -12.68 3.42 1.24
C GLY A 155 -11.16 3.41 1.42
N ASP A 156 -10.49 4.45 0.94
CA ASP A 156 -9.06 4.71 1.07
C ASP A 156 -8.82 6.00 1.85
N GLY A 157 -7.75 6.02 2.64
CA GLY A 157 -7.21 7.23 3.24
C GLY A 157 -6.25 7.90 2.28
N ALA A 158 -6.16 9.22 2.37
CA ALA A 158 -5.22 10.00 1.58
C ALA A 158 -4.78 11.27 2.30
N VAL A 159 -3.70 11.88 1.81
CA VAL A 159 -3.22 13.21 2.21
C VAL A 159 -2.94 14.02 0.96
N ARG A 160 -3.23 15.31 0.99
CA ARG A 160 -2.76 16.26 -0.04
C ARG A 160 -1.49 16.93 0.44
N SER A 161 -0.46 17.04 -0.42
CA SER A 161 0.75 17.76 -0.06
C SER A 161 0.45 19.25 0.21
N GLU A 162 1.17 19.85 1.15
CA GLU A 162 0.97 21.24 1.55
C GLU A 162 1.28 22.22 0.39
N ASP A 163 2.34 21.92 -0.37
CA ASP A 163 2.89 22.81 -1.42
C ASP A 163 2.08 22.80 -2.71
N ARG A 164 1.60 21.64 -3.15
CA ARG A 164 0.99 21.44 -4.48
C ARG A 164 -0.41 20.88 -4.46
N GLY A 165 -0.89 20.42 -3.31
CA GLY A 165 -2.16 19.71 -3.19
C GLY A 165 -2.18 18.35 -3.88
N TYR A 166 -1.01 17.72 -4.08
CA TYR A 166 -0.89 16.43 -4.73
C TYR A 166 -1.34 15.30 -3.79
N PHE A 167 -2.15 14.41 -4.32
CA PHE A 167 -2.70 13.28 -3.58
C PHE A 167 -1.68 12.17 -3.40
N ARG A 168 -1.55 11.72 -2.17
CA ARG A 168 -0.87 10.48 -1.80
C ARG A 168 -1.86 9.58 -1.08
N ILE A 169 -2.01 8.36 -1.56
CA ILE A 169 -2.87 7.37 -0.91
C ILE A 169 -2.10 6.78 0.27
N THR A 170 -2.73 6.74 1.44
CA THR A 170 -2.13 6.23 2.68
C THR A 170 -2.53 4.80 3.02
N GLY A 171 -3.43 4.21 2.23
CA GLY A 171 -3.93 2.85 2.37
C GLY A 171 -5.44 2.79 2.56
N ARG A 172 -5.96 1.61 2.86
CA ARG A 172 -7.39 1.41 3.13
C ARG A 172 -7.77 2.02 4.47
N ILE A 173 -8.98 2.59 4.57
CA ILE A 173 -9.49 3.13 5.85
C ILE A 173 -9.71 2.05 6.91
N ASP A 174 -9.96 0.82 6.48
CA ASP A 174 -10.05 -0.38 7.31
C ASP A 174 -8.67 -0.98 7.68
N ASP A 175 -7.58 -0.46 7.09
CA ASP A 175 -6.18 -0.75 7.44
C ASP A 175 -5.54 0.35 8.30
N VAL A 176 -6.29 1.38 8.70
CA VAL A 176 -5.81 2.39 9.65
C VAL A 176 -5.78 1.80 11.04
N LEU A 177 -4.63 1.95 11.70
CA LEU A 177 -4.40 1.51 13.07
C LEU A 177 -4.79 2.60 14.05
N ASN A 178 -5.37 2.21 15.18
CA ASN A 178 -5.63 3.12 16.30
C ASN A 178 -4.80 2.68 17.51
N VAL A 179 -3.58 3.18 17.59
CA VAL A 179 -2.63 2.86 18.66
C VAL A 179 -2.64 3.98 19.69
N SER A 180 -3.10 3.70 20.90
CA SER A 180 -3.20 4.68 22.00
C SER A 180 -3.92 5.97 21.60
N GLY A 181 -4.99 5.87 20.80
CA GLY A 181 -5.76 7.00 20.31
C GLY A 181 -5.17 7.74 19.11
N HIS A 182 -4.01 7.32 18.61
CA HIS A 182 -3.40 7.88 17.42
C HIS A 182 -3.73 7.03 16.19
N ARG A 183 -4.29 7.67 15.17
CA ARG A 183 -4.59 7.02 13.88
C ARG A 183 -3.36 7.09 12.99
N MET A 184 -2.90 5.94 12.50
CA MET A 184 -1.77 5.87 11.59
C MET A 184 -2.02 4.85 10.48
N GLY A 185 -1.56 5.16 9.28
CA GLY A 185 -1.65 4.25 8.14
C GLY A 185 -0.63 3.12 8.24
N THR A 186 -1.06 1.89 7.93
CA THR A 186 -0.14 0.75 7.86
C THR A 186 0.97 0.97 6.83
N MET A 187 0.67 1.68 5.74
CA MET A 187 1.61 1.97 4.64
C MET A 187 2.80 2.81 5.06
N GLU A 188 2.63 3.72 6.02
CA GLU A 188 3.73 4.53 6.54
C GLU A 188 4.77 3.66 7.25
N ILE A 189 4.30 2.72 8.07
CA ILE A 189 5.15 1.78 8.79
C ILE A 189 5.81 0.77 7.82
N GLU A 190 5.04 0.27 6.84
CA GLU A 190 5.56 -0.59 5.77
C GLU A 190 6.67 0.11 4.98
N SER A 191 6.47 1.38 4.63
CA SER A 191 7.48 2.18 3.92
C SER A 191 8.75 2.38 4.75
N ALA A 192 8.61 2.67 6.04
CA ALA A 192 9.77 2.79 6.93
C ALA A 192 10.54 1.46 7.04
N LEU A 193 9.84 0.33 7.14
CA LEU A 193 10.50 -0.99 7.17
C LEU A 193 11.26 -1.28 5.87
N VAL A 194 10.64 -1.02 4.72
CA VAL A 194 11.26 -1.26 3.40
C VAL A 194 12.39 -0.28 3.11
N ALA A 195 12.37 0.94 3.70
CA ALA A 195 13.48 1.89 3.61
C ALA A 195 14.79 1.38 4.23
N LYS A 196 14.73 0.34 5.06
CA LYS A 196 15.91 -0.43 5.49
C LYS A 196 16.39 -1.36 4.37
N THR A 197 16.85 -0.77 3.29
CA THR A 197 17.10 -1.44 1.99
C THR A 197 18.21 -2.48 2.01
N ASP A 198 19.08 -2.46 2.97
CA ASP A 198 20.14 -3.47 3.22
C ASP A 198 19.56 -4.79 3.78
N LEU A 199 18.36 -4.77 4.33
CA LEU A 199 17.83 -5.87 5.10
C LEU A 199 16.44 -6.34 4.63
N VAL A 200 15.50 -5.41 4.40
CA VAL A 200 14.09 -5.71 4.14
C VAL A 200 13.78 -5.72 2.63
N ALA A 201 13.17 -6.79 2.16
CA ALA A 201 12.67 -6.91 0.78
C ALA A 201 11.21 -6.48 0.68
N GLU A 202 10.36 -6.95 1.60
CA GLU A 202 8.94 -6.63 1.66
C GLU A 202 8.45 -6.54 3.10
N ALA A 203 7.43 -5.75 3.33
CA ALA A 203 6.73 -5.68 4.61
C ALA A 203 5.22 -5.52 4.40
N ALA A 204 4.44 -6.10 5.29
CA ALA A 204 3.01 -5.83 5.43
C ALA A 204 2.67 -5.65 6.91
N VAL A 205 1.84 -4.67 7.20
CA VAL A 205 1.48 -4.31 8.58
C VAL A 205 -0.02 -4.46 8.78
N VAL A 206 -0.41 -5.00 9.92
CA VAL A 206 -1.81 -5.09 10.35
C VAL A 206 -1.92 -4.75 11.84
N GLY A 207 -3.13 -4.36 12.26
CA GLY A 207 -3.47 -4.24 13.66
C GLY A 207 -3.94 -5.56 14.26
N ARG A 208 -3.69 -5.73 15.54
CA ARG A 208 -4.37 -6.72 16.37
C ARG A 208 -4.83 -6.08 17.68
N PRO A 209 -5.89 -6.60 18.31
CA PRO A 209 -6.32 -6.11 19.62
C PRO A 209 -5.19 -6.15 20.65
N ASP A 210 -5.15 -5.14 21.50
CA ASP A 210 -4.17 -5.02 22.59
C ASP A 210 -4.79 -4.29 23.78
N ASP A 211 -4.68 -4.89 24.96
CA ASP A 211 -5.35 -4.40 26.17
C ASP A 211 -4.82 -3.04 26.66
N LEU A 212 -3.57 -2.69 26.32
CA LEU A 212 -2.94 -1.44 26.76
C LEU A 212 -3.11 -0.31 25.76
N THR A 213 -3.02 -0.61 24.47
CA THR A 213 -2.98 0.40 23.40
C THR A 213 -4.24 0.43 22.55
N GLY A 214 -5.23 -0.43 22.84
CA GLY A 214 -6.40 -0.68 22.00
C GLY A 214 -6.05 -1.56 20.80
N GLU A 215 -5.09 -1.11 20.00
CA GLU A 215 -4.46 -1.92 18.94
C GLU A 215 -2.94 -1.92 19.08
N ALA A 216 -2.34 -3.06 18.74
CA ALA A 216 -0.90 -3.22 18.58
C ALA A 216 -0.54 -3.45 17.12
N ILE A 217 0.59 -2.89 16.72
CA ILE A 217 1.14 -3.03 15.38
C ILE A 217 1.83 -4.40 15.26
N CYS A 218 1.40 -5.20 14.30
CA CYS A 218 2.03 -6.46 13.91
C CYS A 218 2.58 -6.33 12.49
N ALA A 219 3.90 -6.45 12.33
CA ALA A 219 4.57 -6.38 11.05
C ALA A 219 4.98 -7.78 10.57
N PHE A 220 4.71 -8.09 9.32
CA PHE A 220 5.17 -9.28 8.62
C PHE A 220 6.24 -8.87 7.64
N VAL A 221 7.43 -9.42 7.77
CA VAL A 221 8.63 -8.97 7.06
C VAL A 221 9.28 -10.11 6.29
N VAL A 222 9.60 -9.83 5.03
CA VAL A 222 10.43 -10.68 4.17
C VAL A 222 11.80 -10.02 4.06
N LEU A 223 12.84 -10.74 4.43
CA LEU A 223 14.21 -10.25 4.31
C LEU A 223 14.78 -10.52 2.91
N LYS A 224 15.82 -9.78 2.54
CA LYS A 224 16.62 -10.01 1.32
C LYS A 224 17.50 -11.26 1.41
N ARG A 225 17.55 -11.88 2.56
CA ARG A 225 18.25 -13.13 2.88
C ARG A 225 17.27 -14.18 3.40
N SER A 226 17.73 -15.37 3.69
CA SER A 226 16.94 -16.45 4.26
C SER A 226 16.23 -16.03 5.55
N ARG A 227 15.06 -16.59 5.80
CA ARG A 227 14.26 -16.35 7.01
C ARG A 227 15.10 -16.64 8.27
N PRO A 228 15.22 -15.68 9.21
CA PRO A 228 15.93 -15.88 10.46
C PRO A 228 15.09 -16.70 11.42
N THR A 229 15.76 -17.39 12.36
CA THR A 229 15.12 -18.15 13.43
C THR A 229 15.77 -17.91 14.77
N GLY A 230 15.09 -18.24 15.86
CA GLY A 230 15.66 -18.19 17.22
C GLY A 230 16.20 -16.81 17.61
N GLU A 231 17.43 -16.77 18.12
CA GLU A 231 18.03 -15.53 18.63
C GLU A 231 18.31 -14.51 17.52
N GLU A 232 18.69 -14.96 16.32
CA GLU A 232 18.88 -14.07 15.16
C GLU A 232 17.58 -13.33 14.82
N ALA A 233 16.46 -14.03 14.80
CA ALA A 233 15.14 -13.43 14.53
C ALA A 233 14.80 -12.35 15.58
N ARG A 234 15.08 -12.59 16.85
CA ARG A 234 14.85 -11.61 17.92
C ARG A 234 15.73 -10.36 17.77
N GLN A 235 16.99 -10.53 17.42
CA GLN A 235 17.92 -9.41 17.20
C GLN A 235 17.48 -8.54 16.02
N ILE A 236 17.12 -9.16 14.90
CA ILE A 236 16.64 -8.44 13.71
C ILE A 236 15.29 -7.77 14.01
N ALA A 237 14.37 -8.44 14.69
CA ALA A 237 13.10 -7.85 15.09
C ALA A 237 13.32 -6.61 15.98
N LYS A 238 14.26 -6.66 16.92
CA LYS A 238 14.63 -5.52 17.75
C LYS A 238 15.19 -4.37 16.90
N GLU A 239 16.12 -4.67 15.98
CA GLU A 239 16.70 -3.66 15.07
C GLU A 239 15.63 -2.97 14.25
N LEU A 240 14.71 -3.71 13.62
CA LEU A 240 13.64 -3.15 12.80
C LEU A 240 12.63 -2.34 13.62
N ARG A 241 12.32 -2.78 14.84
CA ARG A 241 11.46 -2.01 15.75
C ARG A 241 12.08 -0.67 16.14
N ASP A 242 13.37 -0.67 16.45
CA ASP A 242 14.10 0.55 16.82
C ASP A 242 14.27 1.47 15.60
N TRP A 243 14.45 0.91 14.41
CA TRP A 243 14.47 1.64 13.15
C TRP A 243 13.15 2.36 12.88
N VAL A 244 12.00 1.67 12.94
CA VAL A 244 10.70 2.29 12.76
C VAL A 244 10.43 3.40 13.79
N ALA A 245 10.82 3.17 15.06
CA ALA A 245 10.66 4.16 16.11
C ALA A 245 11.51 5.42 15.85
N LYS A 246 12.67 5.28 15.21
CA LYS A 246 13.54 6.40 14.81
C LYS A 246 12.97 7.17 13.61
N GLU A 247 12.45 6.46 12.59
CA GLU A 247 11.98 7.06 11.33
C GLU A 247 10.63 7.77 11.48
N ILE A 248 9.71 7.18 12.24
CA ILE A 248 8.33 7.69 12.37
C ILE A 248 8.08 8.23 13.78
N GLY A 249 8.55 7.52 14.79
CA GLY A 249 8.30 7.85 16.18
C GLY A 249 7.97 6.63 17.04
N PRO A 250 8.10 6.73 18.38
CA PRO A 250 7.91 5.59 19.29
C PRO A 250 6.53 4.93 19.22
N ILE A 251 5.48 5.68 18.85
CA ILE A 251 4.11 5.19 18.76
C ILE A 251 3.91 4.24 17.58
N ALA A 252 4.70 4.39 16.52
CA ALA A 252 4.68 3.54 15.33
C ALA A 252 5.49 2.25 15.49
N LYS A 253 6.17 2.07 16.64
CA LYS A 253 7.04 0.92 16.90
C LYS A 253 6.22 -0.38 16.89
N PRO A 254 6.49 -1.33 15.97
CA PRO A 254 5.78 -2.61 15.96
C PRO A 254 5.94 -3.36 17.28
N LYS A 255 4.83 -3.87 17.82
CA LYS A 255 4.87 -4.73 19.00
C LYS A 255 5.41 -6.12 18.62
N ASP A 256 4.96 -6.62 17.47
CA ASP A 256 5.36 -7.91 16.94
C ASP A 256 5.96 -7.75 15.55
N ILE A 257 7.05 -8.48 15.28
CA ILE A 257 7.59 -8.67 13.94
C ILE A 257 7.68 -10.17 13.67
N ARG A 258 7.09 -10.60 12.56
CA ARG A 258 7.09 -12.00 12.12
C ARG A 258 7.77 -12.11 10.76
N PHE A 259 8.61 -13.13 10.60
CA PHE A 259 9.38 -13.33 9.38
C PHE A 259 8.81 -14.48 8.56
N GLY A 260 8.72 -14.26 7.26
CA GLY A 260 8.36 -15.28 6.28
C GLY A 260 9.28 -15.24 5.07
N ASP A 261 9.31 -16.31 4.29
CA ASP A 261 10.02 -16.35 3.01
C ASP A 261 9.28 -15.53 1.94
N ASN A 262 7.98 -15.32 2.12
CA ASN A 262 7.12 -14.49 1.30
C ASN A 262 5.94 -13.93 2.12
N LEU A 263 5.12 -13.06 1.53
CA LEU A 263 3.82 -12.64 2.08
C LEU A 263 2.67 -13.39 1.35
N PRO A 264 1.51 -13.62 2.01
CA PRO A 264 0.37 -14.24 1.36
C PRO A 264 -0.17 -13.29 0.28
N LYS A 265 -0.12 -13.74 -0.97
CA LYS A 265 -0.52 -12.96 -2.14
C LYS A 265 -1.55 -13.71 -2.97
N THR A 266 -2.41 -12.95 -3.64
CA THR A 266 -3.22 -13.48 -4.73
C THR A 266 -2.32 -13.80 -5.93
N ARG A 267 -2.84 -14.59 -6.88
CA ARG A 267 -2.15 -14.85 -8.17
C ARG A 267 -1.81 -13.58 -8.96
N SER A 268 -2.49 -12.47 -8.71
CA SER A 268 -2.17 -11.16 -9.29
C SER A 268 -1.13 -10.36 -8.49
N GLY A 269 -0.54 -10.93 -7.42
CA GLY A 269 0.50 -10.31 -6.62
C GLY A 269 0.01 -9.40 -5.49
N LYS A 270 -1.32 -9.27 -5.27
CA LYS A 270 -1.87 -8.43 -4.21
C LYS A 270 -1.77 -9.12 -2.85
N ILE A 271 -1.22 -8.43 -1.84
CA ILE A 271 -1.10 -8.93 -0.47
C ILE A 271 -2.49 -9.12 0.15
N MET A 272 -2.71 -10.30 0.74
CA MET A 272 -3.98 -10.69 1.37
C MET A 272 -3.98 -10.32 2.87
N ARG A 273 -4.05 -9.01 3.18
CA ARG A 273 -3.98 -8.50 4.57
C ARG A 273 -5.02 -9.12 5.51
N ARG A 274 -6.18 -9.52 4.99
CA ARG A 274 -7.20 -10.21 5.78
C ARG A 274 -6.67 -11.49 6.44
N LEU A 275 -5.81 -12.25 5.74
CA LEU A 275 -5.18 -13.46 6.29
C LEU A 275 -4.13 -13.10 7.33
N LEU A 276 -3.34 -12.07 7.08
CA LEU A 276 -2.35 -11.57 8.04
C LEU A 276 -3.01 -11.09 9.35
N ARG A 277 -4.20 -10.46 9.27
CA ARG A 277 -4.96 -10.07 10.47
C ARG A 277 -5.39 -11.28 11.31
N SER A 278 -5.91 -12.34 10.67
CA SER A 278 -6.27 -13.57 11.38
C SER A 278 -5.05 -14.20 12.06
N ILE A 279 -3.92 -14.27 11.34
CA ILE A 279 -2.66 -14.76 11.90
C ILE A 279 -2.19 -13.90 13.07
N ALA A 280 -2.23 -12.57 12.94
CA ALA A 280 -1.82 -11.65 14.00
C ALA A 280 -2.65 -11.80 15.27
N LYS A 281 -3.96 -12.10 15.14
CA LYS A 281 -4.89 -12.34 16.24
C LYS A 281 -4.81 -13.75 16.80
N GLY A 282 -4.12 -14.70 16.16
CA GLY A 282 -4.12 -16.11 16.51
C GLY A 282 -5.44 -16.81 16.20
N GLU A 283 -6.24 -16.27 15.28
CA GLU A 283 -7.51 -16.84 14.85
C GLU A 283 -7.31 -17.88 13.75
N ALA A 284 -8.19 -18.89 13.70
CA ALA A 284 -8.21 -19.83 12.60
C ALA A 284 -8.56 -19.11 11.28
N ILE A 285 -7.89 -19.49 10.22
CA ILE A 285 -8.16 -18.93 8.88
C ILE A 285 -9.40 -19.61 8.32
N THR A 286 -10.52 -18.89 8.34
CA THR A 286 -11.82 -19.34 7.80
C THR A 286 -12.16 -18.67 6.48
N GLN A 287 -11.36 -17.69 6.04
CA GLN A 287 -11.57 -16.96 4.81
C GLN A 287 -11.21 -17.80 3.59
N ASP A 288 -11.82 -17.45 2.46
CA ASP A 288 -11.51 -18.07 1.16
C ASP A 288 -10.03 -17.85 0.79
N THR A 289 -9.30 -18.94 0.62
CA THR A 289 -7.90 -18.98 0.23
C THR A 289 -7.70 -19.45 -1.22
N SER A 290 -8.77 -19.64 -1.99
CA SER A 290 -8.73 -20.18 -3.37
C SER A 290 -7.86 -19.36 -4.34
N THR A 291 -7.68 -18.08 -4.05
CA THR A 291 -6.84 -17.15 -4.85
C THR A 291 -5.40 -17.05 -4.34
N LEU A 292 -5.06 -17.72 -3.24
CA LEU A 292 -3.72 -17.68 -2.64
C LEU A 292 -2.73 -18.45 -3.51
N GLU A 293 -1.59 -17.84 -3.80
CA GLU A 293 -0.56 -18.43 -4.64
C GLU A 293 0.16 -19.60 -3.94
N ASN A 294 0.49 -19.44 -2.65
CA ASN A 294 1.19 -20.46 -1.86
C ASN A 294 0.59 -20.56 -0.44
N PRO A 295 -0.24 -21.56 -0.13
CA PRO A 295 -0.84 -21.75 1.20
C PRO A 295 0.17 -22.02 2.32
N ALA A 296 1.30 -22.68 2.04
CA ALA A 296 2.28 -23.05 3.07
C ALA A 296 2.92 -21.84 3.78
N ILE A 297 2.82 -20.64 3.18
CA ILE A 297 3.34 -19.42 3.80
C ILE A 297 2.58 -19.03 5.06
N LEU A 298 1.31 -19.44 5.19
CA LEU A 298 0.48 -19.09 6.34
C LEU A 298 1.00 -19.74 7.63
N ASP A 299 1.47 -20.98 7.55
CA ASP A 299 2.03 -21.71 8.70
C ASP A 299 3.32 -21.05 9.18
N GLN A 300 4.21 -20.65 8.24
CA GLN A 300 5.44 -19.92 8.59
C GLN A 300 5.18 -18.61 9.32
N LEU A 301 4.17 -17.86 8.88
CA LEU A 301 3.82 -16.56 9.47
C LEU A 301 3.04 -16.70 10.78
N ALA A 302 2.42 -17.85 11.03
CA ALA A 302 1.74 -18.15 12.28
C ALA A 302 2.74 -18.48 13.40
N GLU A 303 3.92 -19.02 13.08
CA GLU A 303 4.98 -19.25 14.05
C GLU A 303 5.43 -17.93 14.69
N THR A 304 5.27 -17.83 16.00
CA THR A 304 5.75 -16.67 16.77
C THR A 304 7.22 -16.88 17.07
N ASN A 305 8.09 -15.96 16.66
CA ASN A 305 9.52 -15.99 16.96
C ASN A 305 9.84 -15.54 18.39
#